data_5c93a799319b0a80d71568df220b1ff8
#
_entry.id   5c93a799319b0a80d71568df220b1ff8
#
_cell.length_a   1.000
_cell.length_b   1.000
_cell.length_c   1.000
_cell.angle_alpha   90.00
_cell.angle_beta   90.00
_cell.angle_gamma   90.00
#
_symmetry.space_group_name_H-M   'P 1'
#
loop_
_entity.id
_entity.type
_entity.pdbx_description
1 polymer ?
#
loop_
_entity_poly.entity_id
_entity_poly.type
_entity_poly.pdbx_seq_one_letter_code
_entity_poly.pdbx_strand_id
1 'polypeptide(L)'
;MKKFLIFAVLTLFSFITDVQAQKNHIDHMVWDQLLLLNVSNEGKVDYKGFIRDKFLFDKYFKSLSTNYPAESAETTEKLAYWVNLYNAVVMKMVIDHYPIKSINDLENPWKKKSITINNKEYSLDDIEHKVLRKMDEPRIHFLLNCAATSSPKLWNRAYTSRNITQALEEKTIEYINDPSKNLVANDDVKLSKVFEWYAKDFNNGDIKNYVNQYAKEKIQKSSKIAYLEYDWSLNEQE
;
A
#
# COMPACT_ATOMS: atom_id res chain seq x y z
N MET A 1 -73.41 28.51 32.20
CA MET A 1 -72.30 27.64 32.56
C MET A 1 -71.62 27.16 31.26
N LYS A 2 -70.51 27.83 30.87
CA LYS A 2 -69.76 27.48 29.64
C LYS A 2 -68.56 26.62 30.03
N LYS A 3 -68.53 25.36 29.53
CA LYS A 3 -67.38 24.47 29.70
C LYS A 3 -66.31 24.83 28.67
N PHE A 4 -65.15 25.25 29.14
CA PHE A 4 -63.95 25.43 28.32
C PHE A 4 -63.28 24.04 28.18
N LEU A 5 -63.17 23.56 26.93
CA LEU A 5 -62.40 22.38 26.57
C LEU A 5 -60.97 22.87 26.26
N ILE A 6 -60.00 22.50 27.08
CA ILE A 6 -58.58 22.78 26.82
C ILE A 6 -58.06 21.61 25.95
N PHE A 7 -57.73 21.91 24.69
CA PHE A 7 -57.00 20.97 23.81
C PHE A 7 -55.50 21.13 24.11
N ALA A 8 -54.94 20.14 24.77
CA ALA A 8 -53.47 20.03 24.90
C ALA A 8 -52.90 19.42 23.61
N VAL A 9 -52.24 20.27 22.82
CA VAL A 9 -51.46 19.83 21.66
C VAL A 9 -50.11 19.34 22.16
N LEU A 10 -49.92 18.02 22.21
CA LEU A 10 -48.63 17.39 22.43
C LEU A 10 -47.84 17.47 21.13
N THR A 11 -46.94 18.45 21.03
CA THR A 11 -45.90 18.47 19.99
C THR A 11 -44.82 17.47 20.36
N LEU A 12 -44.84 16.29 19.71
CA LEU A 12 -43.72 15.38 19.69
C LEU A 12 -42.57 16.06 18.93
N PHE A 13 -41.60 16.58 19.65
CA PHE A 13 -40.29 16.89 19.09
C PHE A 13 -39.55 15.56 18.84
N SER A 14 -39.58 15.09 17.61
CA SER A 14 -38.70 14.03 17.14
C SER A 14 -37.27 14.60 17.11
N PHE A 15 -36.47 14.34 18.13
CA PHE A 15 -35.03 14.51 18.07
C PHE A 15 -34.50 13.50 17.05
N ILE A 16 -34.36 13.95 15.81
CA ILE A 16 -33.49 13.29 14.85
C ILE A 16 -32.08 13.52 15.38
N THR A 17 -31.55 12.57 16.13
CA THR A 17 -30.13 12.50 16.39
C THR A 17 -29.49 12.15 15.06
N ASP A 18 -29.00 13.16 14.35
CA ASP A 18 -27.96 12.96 13.35
C ASP A 18 -26.80 12.27 14.06
N VAL A 19 -26.77 10.96 13.96
CA VAL A 19 -25.57 10.18 14.21
C VAL A 19 -24.66 10.58 13.05
N GLN A 20 -23.95 11.70 13.19
CA GLN A 20 -22.78 11.97 12.37
C GLN A 20 -21.87 10.78 12.58
N ALA A 21 -21.84 9.89 11.58
CA ALA A 21 -20.84 8.86 11.49
C ALA A 21 -19.50 9.59 11.64
N GLN A 22 -18.90 9.44 12.81
CA GLN A 22 -17.61 10.04 13.10
C GLN A 22 -16.70 9.48 12.03
N LYS A 23 -16.30 10.34 11.09
CA LYS A 23 -15.38 10.01 10.01
C LYS A 23 -14.12 9.58 10.74
N ASN A 24 -13.91 8.28 10.94
CA ASN A 24 -12.71 7.76 11.56
C ASN A 24 -11.56 8.15 10.64
N HIS A 25 -10.96 9.28 10.94
CA HIS A 25 -9.77 9.73 10.22
C HIS A 25 -8.65 8.77 10.56
N ILE A 26 -8.17 8.07 9.55
CA ILE A 26 -7.04 7.15 9.69
C ILE A 26 -5.79 8.00 9.82
N ASP A 27 -5.21 7.99 11.03
CA ASP A 27 -3.99 8.73 11.31
C ASP A 27 -2.77 7.87 11.00
N HIS A 28 -2.03 8.25 9.98
CA HIS A 28 -0.78 7.61 9.59
C HIS A 28 0.48 8.33 10.12
N MET A 29 0.34 9.31 11.02
CA MET A 29 1.46 10.13 11.50
C MET A 29 2.56 9.30 12.18
N VAL A 30 2.19 8.34 13.02
CA VAL A 30 3.18 7.45 13.67
C VAL A 30 3.93 6.62 12.63
N TRP A 31 3.24 6.13 11.62
CA TRP A 31 3.85 5.39 10.51
C TRP A 31 4.80 6.27 9.69
N ASP A 32 4.36 7.50 9.37
CA ASP A 32 5.18 8.49 8.66
C ASP A 32 6.49 8.79 9.42
N GLN A 33 6.41 8.98 10.72
CA GLN A 33 7.60 9.21 11.57
C GLN A 33 8.54 8.01 11.59
N LEU A 34 8.00 6.78 11.76
CA LEU A 34 8.80 5.56 11.76
C LEU A 34 9.50 5.33 10.42
N LEU A 35 8.80 5.59 9.31
CA LEU A 35 9.37 5.52 7.97
C LEU A 35 10.47 6.56 7.78
N LEU A 36 10.23 7.81 8.18
CA LEU A 36 11.20 8.89 8.05
C LEU A 36 12.50 8.61 8.81
N LEU A 37 12.40 7.99 9.99
CA LEU A 37 13.56 7.69 10.85
C LEU A 37 14.34 6.45 10.39
N ASN A 38 13.66 5.47 9.80
CA ASN A 38 14.24 4.14 9.60
C ASN A 38 14.28 3.70 8.12
N VAL A 39 13.89 4.56 7.18
CA VAL A 39 13.94 4.26 5.74
C VAL A 39 14.72 5.35 5.01
N SER A 40 15.77 4.96 4.27
CA SER A 40 16.58 5.90 3.49
C SER A 40 15.83 6.39 2.24
N ASN A 41 16.37 7.43 1.59
CA ASN A 41 15.82 7.92 0.31
C ASN A 41 15.91 6.88 -0.81
N GLU A 42 16.82 5.92 -0.69
CA GLU A 42 16.99 4.79 -1.61
C GLU A 42 16.03 3.63 -1.30
N GLY A 43 15.17 3.75 -0.27
CA GLY A 43 14.21 2.73 0.16
C GLY A 43 14.83 1.58 0.94
N LYS A 44 16.07 1.75 1.43
CA LYS A 44 16.72 0.79 2.33
C LYS A 44 16.19 0.96 3.75
N VAL A 45 16.04 -0.13 4.48
CA VAL A 45 15.34 -0.18 5.79
C VAL A 45 16.32 -0.50 6.92
N ASP A 46 16.36 0.34 7.97
CA ASP A 46 16.93 -0.03 9.27
C ASP A 46 15.90 -0.86 10.07
N TYR A 47 15.89 -2.17 9.85
CA TYR A 47 15.02 -3.07 10.59
C TYR A 47 15.30 -3.07 12.09
N LYS A 48 16.56 -2.87 12.49
CA LYS A 48 16.93 -2.74 13.92
C LYS A 48 16.34 -1.47 14.52
N GLY A 49 16.25 -0.39 13.74
CA GLY A 49 15.54 0.83 14.11
C GLY A 49 14.07 0.58 14.36
N PHE A 50 13.38 -0.09 13.47
CA PHE A 50 11.98 -0.49 13.70
C PHE A 50 11.80 -1.39 14.93
N ILE A 51 12.76 -2.27 15.20
CA ILE A 51 12.73 -3.13 16.40
C ILE A 51 12.93 -2.29 17.69
N ARG A 52 13.80 -1.27 17.68
CA ARG A 52 13.95 -0.33 18.80
C ARG A 52 12.64 0.41 19.09
N ASP A 53 11.92 0.79 18.04
CA ASP A 53 10.67 1.55 18.12
C ASP A 53 9.42 0.64 18.04
N LYS A 54 9.58 -0.67 18.27
CA LYS A 54 8.54 -1.68 18.09
C LYS A 54 7.24 -1.36 18.84
N PHE A 55 7.33 -0.75 20.00
CA PHE A 55 6.14 -0.35 20.77
C PHE A 55 5.26 0.64 19.99
N LEU A 56 5.86 1.65 19.36
CA LEU A 56 5.14 2.63 18.55
C LEU A 56 4.58 1.98 17.27
N PHE A 57 5.39 1.13 16.64
CA PHE A 57 4.95 0.39 15.47
C PHE A 57 3.77 -0.55 15.78
N ASP A 58 3.83 -1.34 16.84
CA ASP A 58 2.73 -2.25 17.22
C ASP A 58 1.44 -1.47 17.57
N LYS A 59 1.57 -0.29 18.19
CA LYS A 59 0.42 0.60 18.45
C LYS A 59 -0.22 1.08 17.12
N TYR A 60 0.60 1.51 16.18
CA TYR A 60 0.12 1.89 14.85
C TYR A 60 -0.52 0.70 14.14
N PHE A 61 0.17 -0.44 14.09
CA PHE A 61 -0.33 -1.65 13.44
C PHE A 61 -1.69 -2.10 14.01
N LYS A 62 -1.83 -2.07 15.33
CA LYS A 62 -3.11 -2.35 16.00
C LYS A 62 -4.19 -1.33 15.60
N SER A 63 -3.84 -0.07 15.45
CA SER A 63 -4.81 0.96 15.06
C SER A 63 -5.41 0.73 13.68
N LEU A 64 -4.68 0.10 12.75
CA LEU A 64 -5.17 -0.24 11.42
C LEU A 64 -6.32 -1.24 11.44
N SER A 65 -6.39 -2.12 12.45
CA SER A 65 -7.51 -3.07 12.58
C SER A 65 -8.80 -2.43 13.09
N THR A 66 -8.71 -1.28 13.76
CA THR A 66 -9.86 -0.58 14.33
C THR A 66 -10.27 0.65 13.55
N ASN A 67 -9.31 1.30 12.89
CA ASN A 67 -9.52 2.50 12.09
C ASN A 67 -9.29 2.16 10.61
N TYR A 68 -10.33 1.80 9.90
CA TYR A 68 -10.29 1.47 8.48
C TYR A 68 -11.29 2.35 7.72
N PRO A 69 -11.08 2.60 6.41
CA PRO A 69 -11.96 3.48 5.64
C PRO A 69 -13.37 2.90 5.55
N ALA A 70 -14.36 3.76 5.69
CA ALA A 70 -15.75 3.41 5.44
C ALA A 70 -15.93 2.97 3.98
N GLU A 71 -16.97 2.19 3.69
CA GLU A 71 -17.27 1.79 2.31
C GLU A 71 -17.52 2.98 1.40
N SER A 72 -18.11 4.05 1.93
CA SER A 72 -18.36 5.32 1.26
C SER A 72 -17.13 6.27 1.19
N ALA A 73 -15.97 5.88 1.76
CA ALA A 73 -14.77 6.71 1.73
C ALA A 73 -14.25 6.91 0.30
N GLU A 74 -13.57 8.02 0.07
CA GLU A 74 -12.94 8.35 -1.20
C GLU A 74 -11.91 7.27 -1.62
N THR A 75 -11.79 7.02 -2.92
CA THR A 75 -10.85 6.03 -3.45
C THR A 75 -9.41 6.30 -3.01
N THR A 76 -9.01 7.56 -2.94
CA THR A 76 -7.67 7.96 -2.48
C THR A 76 -7.42 7.61 -1.01
N GLU A 77 -8.43 7.73 -0.14
CA GLU A 77 -8.34 7.32 1.25
C GLU A 77 -8.21 5.80 1.38
N LYS A 78 -9.03 5.05 0.63
CA LYS A 78 -8.97 3.59 0.57
C LYS A 78 -7.62 3.10 0.05
N LEU A 79 -7.12 3.67 -1.06
CA LEU A 79 -5.81 3.32 -1.62
C LEU A 79 -4.69 3.56 -0.61
N ALA A 80 -4.64 4.76 0.00
CA ALA A 80 -3.61 5.11 0.97
C ALA A 80 -3.62 4.13 2.17
N TYR A 81 -4.80 3.82 2.69
CA TYR A 81 -4.94 2.87 3.79
C TYR A 81 -4.40 1.48 3.42
N TRP A 82 -4.88 0.90 2.31
CA TRP A 82 -4.54 -0.47 1.96
C TRP A 82 -3.07 -0.62 1.53
N VAL A 83 -2.46 0.41 0.92
CA VAL A 83 -1.03 0.42 0.60
C VAL A 83 -0.19 0.50 1.89
N ASN A 84 -0.52 1.41 2.81
CA ASN A 84 0.16 1.48 4.11
C ASN A 84 0.00 0.18 4.90
N LEU A 85 -1.19 -0.41 4.88
CA LEU A 85 -1.46 -1.67 5.55
C LEU A 85 -0.60 -2.80 5.00
N TYR A 86 -0.52 -2.94 3.67
CA TYR A 86 0.33 -3.96 3.04
C TYR A 86 1.78 -3.80 3.49
N ASN A 87 2.32 -2.60 3.36
CA ASN A 87 3.71 -2.31 3.74
C ASN A 87 3.95 -2.50 5.24
N ALA A 88 2.99 -2.16 6.09
CA ALA A 88 3.08 -2.40 7.54
C ALA A 88 3.00 -3.90 7.90
N VAL A 89 2.19 -4.69 7.18
CA VAL A 89 2.15 -6.16 7.36
C VAL A 89 3.49 -6.78 6.98
N VAL A 90 4.07 -6.39 5.85
CA VAL A 90 5.41 -6.84 5.43
C VAL A 90 6.46 -6.46 6.49
N MET A 91 6.46 -5.20 6.94
CA MET A 91 7.36 -4.73 7.99
C MET A 91 7.24 -5.57 9.26
N LYS A 92 5.99 -5.80 9.71
CA LYS A 92 5.75 -6.62 10.90
C LYS A 92 6.28 -8.04 10.76
N MET A 93 6.07 -8.67 9.62
CA MET A 93 6.60 -10.01 9.35
C MET A 93 8.12 -10.05 9.48
N VAL A 94 8.81 -9.06 8.92
CA VAL A 94 10.28 -9.03 8.99
C VAL A 94 10.75 -8.78 10.41
N ILE A 95 10.28 -7.74 11.10
CA ILE A 95 10.79 -7.38 12.44
C ILE A 95 10.44 -8.40 13.52
N ASP A 96 9.33 -9.14 13.37
CA ASP A 96 8.93 -10.18 14.32
C ASP A 96 9.78 -11.47 14.17
N HIS A 97 10.45 -11.64 13.03
CA HIS A 97 11.27 -12.83 12.76
C HIS A 97 12.76 -12.50 12.53
N TYR A 98 13.13 -11.23 12.71
CA TYR A 98 14.49 -10.78 12.50
C TYR A 98 15.48 -11.44 13.50
N PRO A 99 16.69 -11.86 13.05
CA PRO A 99 17.23 -11.69 11.70
C PRO A 99 16.77 -12.78 10.73
N ILE A 100 16.39 -12.39 9.52
CA ILE A 100 16.15 -13.26 8.37
C ILE A 100 16.88 -12.69 7.15
N LYS A 101 17.12 -13.49 6.13
CA LYS A 101 17.78 -13.01 4.90
C LYS A 101 16.78 -12.61 3.81
N SER A 102 15.57 -13.14 3.90
CA SER A 102 14.49 -12.92 2.94
C SER A 102 13.14 -13.12 3.61
N ILE A 103 12.11 -12.44 3.13
CA ILE A 103 10.73 -12.74 3.54
C ILE A 103 10.32 -14.18 3.17
N ASN A 104 10.97 -14.76 2.16
CA ASN A 104 10.73 -16.14 1.73
C ASN A 104 11.30 -17.18 2.70
N ASP A 105 12.10 -16.79 3.71
CA ASP A 105 12.53 -17.68 4.80
C ASP A 105 11.36 -18.00 5.75
N LEU A 106 10.26 -17.24 5.67
CA LEU A 106 9.07 -17.43 6.48
C LEU A 106 8.12 -18.46 5.88
N GLU A 107 7.42 -19.19 6.74
CA GLU A 107 6.42 -20.15 6.30
C GLU A 107 5.17 -19.44 5.73
N ASN A 108 4.90 -19.66 4.44
CA ASN A 108 3.72 -19.11 3.73
C ASN A 108 3.48 -17.60 3.94
N PRO A 109 4.49 -16.72 3.79
CA PRO A 109 4.36 -15.32 4.16
C PRO A 109 3.21 -14.61 3.43
N TRP A 110 2.95 -14.99 2.19
CA TRP A 110 1.93 -14.37 1.33
C TRP A 110 0.49 -14.76 1.73
N LYS A 111 0.27 -15.99 2.18
CA LYS A 111 -1.08 -16.53 2.45
C LYS A 111 -1.43 -16.60 3.94
N LYS A 112 -0.44 -16.47 4.83
CA LYS A 112 -0.66 -16.43 6.27
C LYS A 112 -1.50 -15.22 6.64
N LYS A 113 -2.59 -15.46 7.40
CA LYS A 113 -3.43 -14.37 7.90
C LYS A 113 -2.65 -13.57 8.94
N SER A 114 -2.59 -12.27 8.74
CA SER A 114 -1.67 -11.38 9.47
C SER A 114 -2.38 -10.23 10.19
N ILE A 115 -3.60 -9.92 9.77
CA ILE A 115 -4.39 -8.86 10.40
C ILE A 115 -5.89 -9.14 10.26
N THR A 116 -6.65 -8.74 11.27
CA THR A 116 -8.13 -8.80 11.26
C THR A 116 -8.68 -7.38 11.17
N ILE A 117 -9.55 -7.12 10.20
CA ILE A 117 -10.23 -5.84 9.98
C ILE A 117 -11.72 -6.15 9.84
N ASN A 118 -12.55 -5.50 10.65
CA ASN A 118 -13.99 -5.72 10.62
C ASN A 118 -14.37 -7.21 10.65
N ASN A 119 -13.81 -7.97 11.59
CA ASN A 119 -14.02 -9.42 11.78
C ASN A 119 -13.61 -10.29 10.58
N LYS A 120 -12.88 -9.76 9.61
CA LYS A 120 -12.34 -10.50 8.48
C LYS A 120 -10.82 -10.52 8.53
N GLU A 121 -10.24 -11.72 8.39
CA GLU A 121 -8.79 -11.90 8.37
C GLU A 121 -8.24 -11.70 6.95
N TYR A 122 -7.10 -11.03 6.89
CA TYR A 122 -6.39 -10.74 5.64
C TYR A 122 -4.96 -11.25 5.69
N SER A 123 -4.53 -11.82 4.57
CA SER A 123 -3.12 -12.08 4.23
C SER A 123 -2.61 -11.00 3.28
N LEU A 124 -1.32 -11.00 2.96
CA LEU A 124 -0.75 -10.14 1.91
C LEU A 124 -1.44 -10.41 0.56
N ASP A 125 -1.64 -11.69 0.18
CA ASP A 125 -2.36 -12.07 -1.03
C ASP A 125 -3.79 -11.50 -1.05
N ASP A 126 -4.50 -11.50 0.09
CA ASP A 126 -5.85 -10.94 0.13
C ASP A 126 -5.84 -9.43 -0.06
N ILE A 127 -4.92 -8.72 0.61
CA ILE A 127 -4.81 -7.26 0.50
C ILE A 127 -4.48 -6.89 -0.95
N GLU A 128 -3.51 -7.54 -1.56
CA GLU A 128 -3.07 -7.23 -2.92
C GLU A 128 -4.10 -7.66 -3.96
N HIS A 129 -4.47 -8.96 -3.99
CA HIS A 129 -5.24 -9.51 -5.10
C HIS A 129 -6.75 -9.33 -4.98
N LYS A 130 -7.29 -9.27 -3.74
CA LYS A 130 -8.73 -9.17 -3.53
C LYS A 130 -9.20 -7.76 -3.19
N VAL A 131 -8.27 -6.85 -2.86
CA VAL A 131 -8.60 -5.45 -2.55
C VAL A 131 -7.90 -4.50 -3.51
N LEU A 132 -6.58 -4.32 -3.41
CA LEU A 132 -5.86 -3.28 -4.15
C LEU A 132 -5.99 -3.45 -5.66
N ARG A 133 -5.75 -4.65 -6.21
CA ARG A 133 -5.88 -4.92 -7.65
C ARG A 133 -7.31 -4.78 -8.18
N LYS A 134 -8.34 -4.80 -7.30
CA LYS A 134 -9.74 -4.55 -7.67
C LYS A 134 -10.11 -3.07 -7.74
N MET A 135 -9.18 -2.19 -7.40
CA MET A 135 -9.36 -0.75 -7.51
C MET A 135 -8.98 -0.20 -8.90
N ASP A 136 -8.60 -1.08 -9.84
CA ASP A 136 -8.25 -0.76 -11.23
C ASP A 136 -7.16 0.32 -11.37
N GLU A 137 -6.20 0.33 -10.43
CA GLU A 137 -5.05 1.25 -10.42
C GLU A 137 -3.74 0.46 -10.49
N PRO A 138 -3.21 0.18 -11.68
CA PRO A 138 -2.02 -0.68 -11.84
C PRO A 138 -0.75 -0.10 -11.21
N ARG A 139 -0.69 1.21 -10.97
CA ARG A 139 0.47 1.86 -10.36
C ARG A 139 0.65 1.48 -8.89
N ILE A 140 -0.33 0.83 -8.25
CA ILE A 140 -0.17 0.28 -6.90
C ILE A 140 1.05 -0.64 -6.80
N HIS A 141 1.34 -1.40 -7.87
CA HIS A 141 2.48 -2.33 -7.88
C HIS A 141 3.83 -1.64 -7.62
N PHE A 142 3.93 -0.33 -7.82
CA PHE A 142 5.15 0.45 -7.56
C PHE A 142 5.17 1.12 -6.17
N LEU A 143 4.10 0.94 -5.38
CA LEU A 143 3.98 1.43 -4.01
C LEU A 143 4.09 0.29 -2.98
N LEU A 144 3.94 -0.96 -3.42
CA LEU A 144 4.00 -2.14 -2.55
C LEU A 144 5.44 -2.64 -2.45
N ASN A 145 5.99 -2.63 -1.25
CA ASN A 145 7.31 -3.17 -0.96
C ASN A 145 7.19 -4.51 -0.24
N CYS A 146 7.83 -5.54 -0.78
CA CYS A 146 7.82 -6.89 -0.20
C CYS A 146 9.12 -7.22 0.56
N ALA A 147 9.80 -6.20 1.10
CA ALA A 147 11.07 -6.31 1.83
C ALA A 147 12.24 -6.89 1.00
N ALA A 148 12.12 -6.96 -0.32
CA ALA A 148 13.14 -7.50 -1.20
C ALA A 148 13.95 -6.39 -1.86
N THR A 149 15.23 -6.66 -2.15
CA THR A 149 16.11 -5.74 -2.89
C THR A 149 15.53 -5.38 -4.25
N SER A 150 14.88 -6.30 -4.96
CA SER A 150 14.23 -6.04 -6.25
C SER A 150 12.84 -5.40 -6.15
N SER A 151 12.28 -5.24 -4.95
CA SER A 151 11.00 -4.53 -4.76
C SER A 151 11.06 -3.06 -5.23
N PRO A 152 9.93 -2.46 -5.53
CA PRO A 152 9.82 -1.01 -5.48
C PRO A 152 10.34 -0.47 -4.15
N LYS A 153 10.97 0.69 -4.17
CA LYS A 153 11.50 1.32 -2.95
C LYS A 153 10.38 1.55 -1.93
N LEU A 154 10.61 1.14 -0.69
CA LEU A 154 9.75 1.58 0.39
C LEU A 154 9.91 3.10 0.52
N TRP A 155 8.80 3.82 0.37
CA TRP A 155 8.85 5.26 0.57
C TRP A 155 9.04 5.59 2.05
N ASN A 156 9.91 6.55 2.33
CA ASN A 156 10.16 7.02 3.70
C ASN A 156 9.06 7.98 4.23
N ARG A 157 7.87 7.92 3.65
CA ARG A 157 6.68 8.66 4.06
C ARG A 157 5.45 7.76 4.01
N ALA A 158 4.48 8.05 4.85
CA ALA A 158 3.19 7.39 4.76
C ALA A 158 2.36 7.92 3.59
N TYR A 159 1.60 7.04 2.96
CA TYR A 159 0.59 7.44 1.98
C TYR A 159 -0.64 8.01 2.69
N THR A 160 -1.21 9.04 2.12
CA THR A 160 -2.42 9.72 2.60
C THR A 160 -3.34 10.00 1.42
N SER A 161 -4.61 10.31 1.67
CA SER A 161 -5.53 10.74 0.60
C SER A 161 -5.02 11.97 -0.17
N ARG A 162 -4.16 12.79 0.47
CA ARG A 162 -3.62 14.02 -0.13
C ARG A 162 -2.44 13.80 -1.05
N ASN A 163 -1.60 12.77 -0.78
CA ASN A 163 -0.36 12.54 -1.51
C ASN A 163 -0.39 11.31 -2.42
N ILE A 164 -1.35 10.39 -2.25
CA ILE A 164 -1.35 9.09 -2.95
C ILE A 164 -1.38 9.24 -4.48
N THR A 165 -2.16 10.20 -5.00
CA THR A 165 -2.27 10.41 -6.45
C THR A 165 -0.95 10.86 -7.06
N GLN A 166 -0.25 11.78 -6.40
CA GLN A 166 1.07 12.21 -6.82
C GLN A 166 2.11 11.08 -6.67
N ALA A 167 2.06 10.36 -5.54
CA ALA A 167 2.96 9.25 -5.27
C ALA A 167 2.82 8.11 -6.29
N LEU A 168 1.59 7.79 -6.73
CA LEU A 168 1.35 6.82 -7.81
C LEU A 168 2.12 7.18 -9.08
N GLU A 169 2.08 8.44 -9.48
CA GLU A 169 2.80 8.93 -10.67
C GLU A 169 4.31 8.91 -10.47
N GLU A 170 4.78 9.54 -9.40
CA GLU A 170 6.22 9.69 -9.12
C GLU A 170 6.91 8.34 -8.92
N LYS A 171 6.31 7.41 -8.15
CA LYS A 171 6.90 6.10 -7.91
C LYS A 171 6.85 5.20 -9.12
N THR A 172 5.86 5.34 -9.99
CA THR A 172 5.83 4.67 -11.29
C THR A 172 6.99 5.12 -12.17
N ILE A 173 7.17 6.44 -12.32
CA ILE A 173 8.28 7.01 -13.09
C ILE A 173 9.63 6.59 -12.48
N GLU A 174 9.76 6.68 -11.16
CA GLU A 174 10.98 6.28 -10.45
C GLU A 174 11.31 4.80 -10.72
N TYR A 175 10.35 3.89 -10.52
CA TYR A 175 10.59 2.46 -10.67
C TYR A 175 10.91 2.05 -12.11
N ILE A 176 10.16 2.59 -13.08
CA ILE A 176 10.37 2.25 -14.49
C ILE A 176 11.74 2.72 -14.98
N ASN A 177 12.23 3.85 -14.49
CA ASN A 177 13.50 4.43 -14.90
C ASN A 177 14.68 4.08 -13.98
N ASP A 178 14.48 3.21 -12.99
CA ASP A 178 15.56 2.72 -12.12
C ASP A 178 16.37 1.64 -12.86
N PRO A 179 17.66 1.90 -13.20
CA PRO A 179 18.47 0.95 -13.94
C PRO A 179 18.79 -0.33 -13.17
N SER A 180 18.59 -0.35 -11.85
CA SER A 180 18.71 -1.56 -11.03
C SER A 180 17.48 -2.47 -11.14
N LYS A 181 16.38 -1.97 -11.66
CA LYS A 181 15.09 -2.67 -11.80
C LYS A 181 14.72 -2.93 -13.25
N ASN A 182 15.09 -2.03 -14.16
CA ASN A 182 14.73 -2.12 -15.56
C ASN A 182 15.87 -1.60 -16.43
N LEU A 183 16.25 -2.36 -17.42
CA LEU A 183 17.21 -1.95 -18.43
C LEU A 183 16.46 -1.76 -19.75
N VAL A 184 16.43 -0.52 -20.24
CA VAL A 184 15.87 -0.18 -21.54
C VAL A 184 16.98 0.46 -22.36
N ALA A 185 17.64 -0.33 -23.22
CA ALA A 185 18.74 0.15 -24.05
C ALA A 185 18.57 -0.42 -25.47
N ASN A 186 18.19 0.43 -26.43
CA ASN A 186 17.98 0.04 -27.82
C ASN A 186 17.09 -1.21 -27.95
N ASP A 187 17.68 -2.33 -28.41
CA ASP A 187 17.00 -3.61 -28.58
C ASP A 187 17.13 -4.57 -27.39
N ASP A 188 18.00 -4.23 -26.41
CA ASP A 188 18.17 -5.02 -25.17
C ASP A 188 17.26 -4.45 -24.08
N VAL A 189 16.09 -5.09 -23.90
CA VAL A 189 15.09 -4.68 -22.94
C VAL A 189 14.94 -5.77 -21.87
N LYS A 190 15.33 -5.44 -20.64
CA LYS A 190 15.15 -6.32 -19.49
C LYS A 190 14.34 -5.59 -18.44
N LEU A 191 13.14 -6.07 -18.18
CA LEU A 191 12.24 -5.48 -17.20
C LEU A 191 12.22 -6.31 -15.91
N SER A 192 11.78 -5.69 -14.83
CA SER A 192 11.51 -6.36 -13.58
C SER A 192 10.46 -7.48 -13.74
N LYS A 193 10.57 -8.54 -12.96
CA LYS A 193 9.56 -9.60 -12.82
C LYS A 193 8.18 -9.09 -12.45
N VAL A 194 8.04 -7.92 -11.86
CA VAL A 194 6.76 -7.28 -11.58
C VAL A 194 5.91 -7.15 -12.86
N PHE A 195 6.53 -6.80 -13.99
CA PHE A 195 5.84 -6.70 -15.28
C PHE A 195 5.45 -8.07 -15.86
N GLU A 196 6.16 -9.14 -15.50
CA GLU A 196 5.80 -10.51 -15.88
C GLU A 196 4.63 -11.04 -15.03
N TRP A 197 4.75 -10.92 -13.70
CA TRP A 197 3.77 -11.46 -12.77
C TRP A 197 2.40 -10.78 -12.88
N TYR A 198 2.41 -9.47 -13.09
CA TYR A 198 1.20 -8.64 -13.15
C TYR A 198 0.89 -8.13 -14.55
N ALA A 199 1.35 -8.83 -15.60
CA ALA A 199 1.24 -8.39 -16.98
C ALA A 199 -0.18 -7.92 -17.37
N LYS A 200 -1.21 -8.63 -16.90
CA LYS A 200 -2.61 -8.30 -17.21
C LYS A 200 -3.07 -6.97 -16.66
N ASP A 201 -2.46 -6.48 -15.58
CA ASP A 201 -2.82 -5.21 -14.96
C ASP A 201 -2.24 -4.02 -15.76
N PHE A 202 -1.19 -4.26 -16.55
CA PHE A 202 -0.51 -3.24 -17.37
C PHE A 202 -1.07 -3.23 -18.81
N ASN A 203 -2.01 -2.34 -19.10
CA ASN A 203 -2.66 -2.21 -20.40
C ASN A 203 -3.12 -3.57 -20.99
N ASN A 204 -3.74 -4.42 -20.17
CA ASN A 204 -4.17 -5.77 -20.58
C ASN A 204 -3.06 -6.64 -21.19
N GLY A 205 -1.81 -6.46 -20.75
CA GLY A 205 -0.65 -7.20 -21.23
C GLY A 205 0.19 -6.49 -22.27
N ASP A 206 -0.20 -5.30 -22.74
CA ASP A 206 0.65 -4.46 -23.60
C ASP A 206 1.68 -3.68 -22.74
N ILE A 207 2.63 -4.43 -22.20
CA ILE A 207 3.66 -3.92 -21.30
C ILE A 207 4.51 -2.85 -21.95
N LYS A 208 4.84 -2.98 -23.26
CA LYS A 208 5.63 -1.99 -23.96
C LYS A 208 4.95 -0.62 -23.99
N ASN A 209 3.67 -0.62 -24.32
CA ASN A 209 2.89 0.60 -24.35
C ASN A 209 2.76 1.20 -22.95
N TYR A 210 2.52 0.38 -21.93
CA TYR A 210 2.44 0.85 -20.56
C TYR A 210 3.77 1.47 -20.08
N VAL A 211 4.89 0.76 -20.22
CA VAL A 211 6.22 1.24 -19.82
C VAL A 211 6.58 2.52 -20.60
N ASN A 212 6.25 2.58 -21.87
CA ASN A 212 6.52 3.75 -22.73
C ASN A 212 5.77 5.02 -22.31
N GLN A 213 4.74 4.94 -21.48
CA GLN A 213 4.10 6.14 -20.94
C GLN A 213 5.03 6.88 -19.97
N TYR A 214 5.83 6.13 -19.19
CA TYR A 214 6.64 6.63 -18.08
C TYR A 214 8.16 6.57 -18.33
N ALA A 215 8.62 5.71 -19.25
CA ALA A 215 10.04 5.52 -19.52
C ALA A 215 10.65 6.74 -20.23
N LYS A 216 11.87 7.12 -19.80
CA LYS A 216 12.70 8.12 -20.49
C LYS A 216 13.15 7.59 -21.87
N GLU A 217 13.70 6.37 -21.89
CA GLU A 217 14.07 5.66 -23.10
C GLU A 217 12.90 4.78 -23.55
N LYS A 218 12.52 4.89 -24.85
CA LYS A 218 11.34 4.21 -25.36
C LYS A 218 11.68 2.82 -25.90
N ILE A 219 10.90 1.83 -25.50
CA ILE A 219 10.97 0.45 -26.02
C ILE A 219 10.41 0.46 -27.46
N GLN A 220 11.21 -0.03 -28.41
CA GLN A 220 10.78 -0.17 -29.80
C GLN A 220 9.75 -1.31 -29.94
N LYS A 221 8.86 -1.21 -30.94
CA LYS A 221 7.88 -2.28 -31.21
C LYS A 221 8.54 -3.63 -31.49
N SER A 222 9.67 -3.62 -32.19
CA SER A 222 10.46 -4.81 -32.56
C SER A 222 11.20 -5.43 -31.38
N SER A 223 11.55 -4.66 -30.33
CA SER A 223 12.35 -5.15 -29.21
C SER A 223 11.68 -6.32 -28.52
N LYS A 224 12.46 -7.31 -28.12
CA LYS A 224 12.00 -8.41 -27.26
C LYS A 224 12.21 -8.02 -25.80
N ILE A 225 11.23 -8.30 -24.95
CA ILE A 225 11.36 -8.12 -23.50
C ILE A 225 11.87 -9.42 -22.91
N ALA A 226 12.95 -9.34 -22.15
CA ALA A 226 13.36 -10.35 -21.15
C ALA A 226 13.06 -9.81 -19.74
N TYR A 227 13.13 -10.68 -18.74
CA TYR A 227 12.90 -10.28 -17.36
C TYR A 227 14.15 -10.53 -16.54
N LEU A 228 14.49 -9.56 -15.67
CA LEU A 228 15.61 -9.69 -14.75
C LEU A 228 15.29 -10.73 -13.66
N GLU A 229 16.32 -11.38 -13.13
CA GLU A 229 16.16 -12.18 -11.93
C GLU A 229 15.72 -11.28 -10.76
N TYR A 230 14.82 -11.80 -9.91
CA TYR A 230 14.30 -11.06 -8.78
C TYR A 230 15.12 -11.40 -7.53
N ASP A 231 15.85 -10.41 -7.03
CA ASP A 231 16.63 -10.52 -5.79
C ASP A 231 15.71 -10.38 -4.57
N TRP A 232 15.49 -11.50 -3.90
CA TRP A 232 14.67 -11.61 -2.70
C TRP A 232 15.42 -11.31 -1.40
N SER A 233 16.72 -10.99 -1.45
CA SER A 233 17.45 -10.55 -0.26
C SER A 233 16.80 -9.29 0.33
N LEU A 234 16.86 -9.15 1.66
CA LEU A 234 16.26 -8.00 2.32
C LEU A 234 16.82 -6.68 1.78
N ASN A 235 15.95 -5.68 1.64
CA ASN A 235 16.31 -4.30 1.33
C ASN A 235 16.86 -3.57 2.56
N GLU A 236 17.65 -4.25 3.38
CA GLU A 236 18.24 -3.75 4.63
C GLU A 236 19.30 -2.67 4.37
N GLN A 237 19.40 -1.69 5.26
CA GLN A 237 20.54 -0.78 5.33
C GLN A 237 21.76 -1.53 5.87
N GLU A 238 22.93 -1.27 5.27
CA GLU A 238 24.22 -1.79 5.74
C GLU A 238 24.68 -1.11 7.04
#